data_98f61904d83d74342c707a61eff7e350
#
_entry.id   98f61904d83d74342c707a61eff7e350
#
_cell.length_a   1.000
_cell.length_b   1.000
_cell.length_c   1.000
_cell.angle_alpha   90.00
_cell.angle_beta   90.00
_cell.angle_gamma   90.00
#
_symmetry.space_group_name_H-M   'P 1'
#
loop_
_entity.id
_entity.type
_entity.pdbx_description
1 polymer ?
#
loop_
_entity_poly.entity_id
_entity_poly.type
_entity_poly.pdbx_seq_one_letter_code
_entity_poly.pdbx_strand_id
1 'polypeptide(L)'
;MKGYSDESNPRGFAGISAILYVDAKLFIAIITITIIGLVTIYSSSGGELNLVIKQFTRIVIGLVAMVFLAQVHPDNLRLFAPVLYFLTILLLILVLLFGVGHSADRWLDLYFMRFQPSELMKIFVPLMLASYYSDKPLPPNISYIFVAIILVLLPVVLIMKQPDL
;
A
#
# COMPACT_ATOMS: atom_id res chain seq x y z
N MET A 1 -17.41 19.62 26.75
CA MET A 1 -17.44 19.85 25.29
C MET A 1 -16.78 21.18 25.02
N LYS A 2 -15.48 21.21 24.66
CA LYS A 2 -14.79 22.41 24.16
C LYS A 2 -14.53 22.19 22.70
N GLY A 3 -15.12 23.03 21.85
CA GLY A 3 -14.93 23.00 20.41
C GLY A 3 -13.45 23.17 20.07
N TYR A 4 -12.94 22.25 19.29
CA TYR A 4 -11.65 22.35 18.60
C TYR A 4 -11.86 23.38 17.50
N SER A 5 -11.39 24.60 17.73
CA SER A 5 -11.36 25.65 16.72
C SER A 5 -10.36 25.25 15.65
N ASP A 6 -10.89 25.06 14.46
CA ASP A 6 -10.19 24.86 13.20
C ASP A 6 -9.40 26.14 12.83
N GLU A 7 -8.16 26.22 13.34
CA GLU A 7 -7.20 27.29 13.01
C GLU A 7 -6.02 26.71 12.21
N SER A 8 -6.26 26.14 11.05
CA SER A 8 -5.21 25.91 10.06
C SER A 8 -5.74 25.90 8.63
N ASN A 9 -6.26 27.04 8.21
CA ASN A 9 -6.46 27.28 6.78
C ASN A 9 -5.44 28.33 6.31
N PRO A 10 -4.24 27.96 5.86
CA PRO A 10 -3.39 28.84 5.08
C PRO A 10 -3.99 28.93 3.68
N ARG A 11 -4.79 29.96 3.45
CA ARG A 11 -5.28 30.39 2.15
C ARG A 11 -4.10 30.50 1.19
N GLY A 12 -3.97 29.55 0.26
CA GLY A 12 -2.90 29.63 -0.72
C GLY A 12 -3.00 28.68 -1.91
N PHE A 13 -3.66 27.55 -1.80
CA PHE A 13 -3.85 26.62 -2.93
C PHE A 13 -5.20 25.88 -2.85
N ALA A 14 -6.27 26.65 -2.79
CA ALA A 14 -7.65 26.15 -2.59
C ALA A 14 -8.34 25.76 -3.90
N GLY A 15 -7.66 25.12 -4.85
CA GLY A 15 -8.32 24.73 -6.08
C GLY A 15 -8.51 23.20 -6.20
N ILE A 16 -7.45 22.52 -6.54
CA ILE A 16 -7.50 21.09 -6.90
C ILE A 16 -7.17 20.18 -5.69
N SER A 17 -6.28 20.63 -4.81
CA SER A 17 -5.86 19.84 -3.63
C SER A 17 -6.98 19.63 -2.60
N ALA A 18 -7.88 20.60 -2.46
CA ALA A 18 -9.03 20.49 -1.56
C ALA A 18 -10.10 19.50 -2.09
N ILE A 19 -10.19 19.33 -3.42
CA ILE A 19 -11.15 18.42 -4.04
C ILE A 19 -10.61 16.98 -4.04
N LEU A 20 -9.28 16.81 -4.15
CA LEU A 20 -8.64 15.49 -4.30
C LEU A 20 -8.09 14.90 -3.00
N TYR A 21 -8.22 15.60 -1.87
CA TYR A 21 -7.64 15.16 -0.57
C TYR A 21 -6.17 14.75 -0.64
N VAL A 22 -5.41 15.36 -1.56
CA VAL A 22 -3.98 15.06 -1.79
C VAL A 22 -3.14 16.27 -1.38
N ASP A 23 -2.14 16.05 -0.53
CA ASP A 23 -1.17 17.10 -0.19
C ASP A 23 -0.31 17.44 -1.41
N ALA A 24 -0.35 18.73 -1.82
CA ALA A 24 0.34 19.19 -3.02
C ALA A 24 1.87 19.02 -2.92
N LYS A 25 2.46 19.20 -1.73
CA LYS A 25 3.90 19.05 -1.53
C LYS A 25 4.32 17.60 -1.70
N LEU A 26 3.54 16.68 -1.09
CA LEU A 26 3.75 15.24 -1.23
C LEU A 26 3.59 14.80 -2.68
N PHE A 27 2.57 15.30 -3.37
CA PHE A 27 2.32 14.96 -4.78
C PHE A 27 3.47 15.42 -5.68
N ILE A 28 3.97 16.66 -5.49
CA ILE A 28 5.12 17.18 -6.24
C ILE A 28 6.37 16.32 -5.98
N ALA A 29 6.62 15.92 -4.73
CA ALA A 29 7.74 15.04 -4.41
C ALA A 29 7.64 13.67 -5.13
N ILE A 30 6.45 13.06 -5.14
CA ILE A 30 6.20 11.80 -5.85
C ILE A 30 6.45 11.96 -7.35
N ILE A 31 5.92 13.00 -7.98
CA ILE A 31 6.13 13.26 -9.41
C ILE A 31 7.62 13.47 -9.71
N THR A 32 8.33 14.24 -8.88
CA THR A 32 9.76 14.49 -9.06
C THR A 32 10.57 13.18 -9.04
N ILE A 33 10.35 12.32 -8.03
CA ILE A 33 11.02 11.01 -7.93
C ILE A 33 10.66 10.12 -9.12
N THR A 34 9.41 10.17 -9.56
CA THR A 34 8.93 9.40 -10.71
C THR A 34 9.62 9.81 -12.01
N ILE A 35 9.78 11.11 -12.25
CA ILE A 35 10.49 11.63 -13.42
C ILE A 35 11.95 11.18 -13.40
N ILE A 36 12.62 11.32 -12.26
CA ILE A 36 14.01 10.85 -12.09
C ILE A 36 14.11 9.35 -12.38
N GLY A 37 13.17 8.54 -11.88
CA GLY A 37 13.10 7.11 -12.14
C GLY A 37 12.94 6.77 -13.62
N LEU A 38 12.09 7.49 -14.36
CA LEU A 38 11.91 7.29 -15.81
C LEU A 38 13.19 7.65 -16.59
N VAL A 39 13.85 8.75 -16.24
CA VAL A 39 15.13 9.16 -16.86
C VAL A 39 16.20 8.10 -16.61
N THR A 40 16.27 7.57 -15.39
CA THR A 40 17.21 6.51 -15.03
C THR A 40 16.97 5.25 -15.85
N ILE A 41 15.71 4.82 -15.99
CA ILE A 41 15.36 3.65 -16.81
C ILE A 41 15.72 3.87 -18.29
N TYR A 42 15.45 5.06 -18.84
CA TYR A 42 15.82 5.38 -20.20
C TYR A 42 17.35 5.32 -20.42
N SER A 43 18.11 5.87 -19.48
CA SER A 43 19.58 5.84 -19.55
C SER A 43 20.15 4.43 -19.41
N SER A 44 19.62 3.63 -18.47
CA SER A 44 20.12 2.28 -18.21
C SER A 44 19.73 1.27 -19.29
N SER A 45 18.64 1.51 -20.00
CA SER A 45 18.15 0.64 -21.08
C SER A 45 18.80 0.91 -22.44
N GLY A 46 19.80 1.81 -22.49
CA GLY A 46 20.41 2.18 -23.79
C GLY A 46 19.48 2.93 -24.72
N GLY A 47 18.42 3.58 -24.18
CA GLY A 47 17.46 4.36 -24.97
C GLY A 47 16.23 3.58 -25.45
N GLU A 48 15.97 2.38 -24.92
CA GLU A 48 14.77 1.60 -25.26
C GLU A 48 13.48 2.24 -24.76
N LEU A 49 12.76 2.92 -25.66
CA LEU A 49 11.49 3.57 -25.35
C LEU A 49 10.40 2.62 -24.86
N ASN A 50 10.39 1.37 -25.32
CA ASN A 50 9.39 0.38 -24.90
C ASN A 50 9.40 0.11 -23.39
N LEU A 51 10.58 0.08 -22.77
CA LEU A 51 10.71 -0.10 -21.32
C LEU A 51 10.18 1.12 -20.56
N VAL A 52 10.50 2.32 -21.07
CA VAL A 52 10.02 3.58 -20.50
C VAL A 52 8.49 3.67 -20.58
N ILE A 53 7.90 3.34 -21.72
CA ILE A 53 6.44 3.35 -21.91
C ILE A 53 5.75 2.36 -20.96
N LYS A 54 6.27 1.15 -20.85
CA LYS A 54 5.73 0.16 -19.91
C LYS A 54 5.78 0.67 -18.47
N GLN A 55 6.88 1.28 -18.07
CA GLN A 55 7.02 1.84 -16.72
C GLN A 55 6.11 3.06 -16.51
N PHE A 56 6.03 3.95 -17.48
CA PHE A 56 5.14 5.10 -17.46
C PHE A 56 3.67 4.68 -17.28
N THR A 57 3.23 3.65 -18.03
CA THR A 57 1.87 3.10 -17.87
C THR A 57 1.61 2.58 -16.47
N ARG A 58 2.56 1.86 -15.86
CA ARG A 58 2.44 1.39 -14.46
C ARG A 58 2.33 2.55 -13.47
N ILE A 59 3.12 3.60 -13.68
CA ILE A 59 3.11 4.81 -12.85
C ILE A 59 1.75 5.50 -12.96
N VAL A 60 1.22 5.69 -14.16
CA VAL A 60 -0.10 6.31 -14.36
C VAL A 60 -1.19 5.51 -13.65
N ILE A 61 -1.19 4.18 -13.77
CA ILE A 61 -2.13 3.32 -13.06
C ILE A 61 -1.99 3.48 -11.54
N GLY A 62 -0.75 3.52 -11.04
CA GLY A 62 -0.47 3.73 -9.61
C GLY A 62 -0.95 5.09 -9.10
N LEU A 63 -0.73 6.16 -9.87
CA LEU A 63 -1.19 7.51 -9.51
C LEU A 63 -2.73 7.60 -9.50
N VAL A 64 -3.39 6.98 -10.48
CA VAL A 64 -4.87 6.92 -10.53
C VAL A 64 -5.40 6.15 -9.31
N ALA A 65 -4.80 5.00 -8.99
CA ALA A 65 -5.17 4.23 -7.81
C ALA A 65 -4.93 5.02 -6.50
N MET A 66 -3.82 5.73 -6.41
CA MET A 66 -3.51 6.60 -5.26
C MET A 66 -4.57 7.69 -5.07
N VAL A 67 -4.93 8.41 -6.13
CA VAL A 67 -5.96 9.45 -6.08
C VAL A 67 -7.32 8.85 -5.72
N PHE A 68 -7.66 7.69 -6.28
CA PHE A 68 -8.91 7.00 -5.94
C PHE A 68 -8.95 6.61 -4.45
N LEU A 69 -7.88 6.01 -3.93
CA LEU A 69 -7.79 5.63 -2.52
C LEU A 69 -7.81 6.84 -1.58
N ALA A 70 -7.24 7.98 -2.00
CA ALA A 70 -7.27 9.22 -1.22
C ALA A 70 -8.69 9.77 -1.01
N GLN A 71 -9.67 9.39 -1.84
CA GLN A 71 -11.07 9.77 -1.69
C GLN A 71 -11.82 8.86 -0.70
N VAL A 72 -11.24 7.72 -0.32
CA VAL A 72 -11.91 6.78 0.58
C VAL A 72 -11.82 7.30 2.01
N HIS A 73 -12.98 7.43 2.66
CA HIS A 73 -13.06 7.90 4.05
C HIS A 73 -12.33 6.92 4.99
N PRO A 74 -11.53 7.40 5.96
CA PRO A 74 -10.76 6.55 6.89
C PRO A 74 -11.59 5.51 7.63
N ASP A 75 -12.84 5.84 7.99
CA ASP A 75 -13.74 4.90 8.67
C ASP A 75 -14.09 3.68 7.80
N ASN A 76 -14.23 3.88 6.48
CA ASN A 76 -14.44 2.78 5.55
C ASN A 76 -13.18 1.90 5.45
N LEU A 77 -11.99 2.52 5.38
CA LEU A 77 -10.73 1.76 5.39
C LEU A 77 -10.60 0.93 6.66
N ARG A 78 -10.98 1.49 7.81
CA ARG A 78 -11.02 0.79 9.08
C ARG A 78 -11.94 -0.43 9.07
N LEU A 79 -13.15 -0.29 8.51
CA LEU A 79 -14.12 -1.40 8.40
C LEU A 79 -13.63 -2.51 7.47
N PHE A 80 -12.99 -2.16 6.36
CA PHE A 80 -12.49 -3.14 5.39
C PHE A 80 -11.12 -3.73 5.75
N ALA A 81 -10.37 -3.12 6.67
CA ALA A 81 -9.03 -3.56 7.05
C ALA A 81 -8.96 -5.05 7.44
N PRO A 82 -9.85 -5.60 8.32
CA PRO A 82 -9.82 -7.01 8.66
C PRO A 82 -10.06 -7.91 7.45
N VAL A 83 -11.04 -7.56 6.61
CA VAL A 83 -11.38 -8.34 5.42
C VAL A 83 -10.21 -8.38 4.44
N LEU A 84 -9.60 -7.24 4.15
CA LEU A 84 -8.44 -7.13 3.25
C LEU A 84 -7.22 -7.89 3.80
N TYR A 85 -7.00 -7.79 5.11
CA TYR A 85 -5.93 -8.52 5.79
C TYR A 85 -6.11 -10.04 5.66
N PHE A 86 -7.27 -10.58 6.04
CA PHE A 86 -7.52 -12.02 5.98
C PHE A 86 -7.58 -12.54 4.55
N LEU A 87 -8.12 -11.77 3.60
CA LEU A 87 -8.09 -12.11 2.18
C LEU A 87 -6.64 -12.24 1.68
N THR A 88 -5.75 -11.32 2.09
CA THR A 88 -4.33 -11.38 1.69
C THR A 88 -3.59 -12.53 2.36
N ILE A 89 -3.91 -12.87 3.63
CA ILE A 89 -3.41 -14.09 4.27
C ILE A 89 -3.84 -15.33 3.47
N LEU A 90 -5.09 -15.40 3.05
CA LEU A 90 -5.58 -16.50 2.22
C LEU A 90 -4.81 -16.60 0.90
N LEU A 91 -4.56 -15.46 0.24
CA LEU A 91 -3.74 -15.43 -0.98
C LEU A 91 -2.31 -15.89 -0.74
N LEU A 92 -1.68 -15.51 0.38
CA LEU A 92 -0.34 -16.00 0.76
C LEU A 92 -0.33 -17.52 0.96
N ILE A 93 -1.34 -18.08 1.62
CA ILE A 93 -1.47 -19.52 1.82
C ILE A 93 -1.69 -20.23 0.48
N LEU A 94 -2.55 -19.70 -0.39
CA LEU A 94 -2.78 -20.26 -1.72
C LEU A 94 -1.49 -20.28 -2.55
N VAL A 95 -0.71 -19.20 -2.53
CA VAL A 95 0.59 -19.18 -3.22
C VAL A 95 1.56 -20.18 -2.61
N LEU A 96 1.57 -20.37 -1.29
CA LEU A 96 2.42 -21.35 -0.63
C LEU A 96 2.05 -22.80 -0.96
N LEU A 97 0.74 -23.09 -1.15
CA LEU A 97 0.23 -24.44 -1.42
C LEU A 97 0.20 -24.80 -2.91
N PHE A 98 -0.07 -23.84 -3.77
CA PHE A 98 -0.31 -24.04 -5.20
C PHE A 98 0.68 -23.31 -6.10
N GLY A 99 1.68 -22.62 -5.52
CA GLY A 99 2.74 -21.99 -6.28
C GLY A 99 3.48 -23.04 -7.12
N VAL A 100 3.31 -22.99 -8.43
CA VAL A 100 3.89 -23.93 -9.39
C VAL A 100 4.98 -23.22 -10.18
N GLY A 101 6.25 -23.64 -10.01
CA GLY A 101 7.28 -23.20 -10.93
C GLY A 101 8.67 -23.02 -10.32
N HIS A 102 9.68 -23.46 -11.04
CA HIS A 102 11.09 -23.32 -10.70
C HIS A 102 11.47 -21.83 -10.65
N SER A 103 11.86 -21.32 -9.51
CA SER A 103 12.47 -19.99 -9.26
C SER A 103 11.58 -18.74 -9.23
N ALA A 104 10.25 -18.83 -9.40
CA ALA A 104 9.39 -17.64 -9.47
C ALA A 104 8.01 -17.79 -8.80
N ASP A 105 7.83 -18.73 -7.88
CA ASP A 105 6.52 -19.14 -7.31
C ASP A 105 5.82 -18.13 -6.39
N ARG A 106 6.22 -16.87 -6.46
CA ARG A 106 5.67 -15.76 -5.65
C ARG A 106 4.69 -14.88 -6.40
N TRP A 107 4.60 -15.08 -7.71
CA TRP A 107 3.85 -14.20 -8.58
C TRP A 107 2.58 -14.91 -9.03
N LEU A 108 1.46 -14.30 -8.80
CA LEU A 108 0.23 -14.64 -9.50
C LEU A 108 0.31 -13.95 -10.87
N ASP A 109 0.52 -14.74 -11.92
CA ASP A 109 0.43 -14.25 -13.30
C ASP A 109 -1.05 -13.98 -13.64
N LEU A 110 -1.48 -12.76 -13.39
CA LEU A 110 -2.76 -12.23 -13.83
C LEU A 110 -2.59 -11.67 -15.25
N TYR A 111 -2.40 -12.49 -16.25
CA TYR A 111 -2.30 -12.18 -17.68
C TYR A 111 -1.77 -10.77 -18.08
N PHE A 112 -2.06 -9.73 -17.31
CA PHE A 112 -1.63 -8.33 -17.51
C PHE A 112 -0.50 -7.88 -16.57
N MET A 113 -0.36 -8.51 -15.40
CA MET A 113 0.54 -8.02 -14.37
C MET A 113 0.94 -9.17 -13.46
N ARG A 114 2.22 -9.27 -13.17
CA ARG A 114 2.71 -10.13 -12.10
C ARG A 114 2.38 -9.47 -10.78
N PHE A 115 1.59 -10.15 -9.98
CA PHE A 115 1.11 -9.67 -8.69
C PHE A 115 1.68 -10.52 -7.57
N GLN A 116 2.33 -9.87 -6.59
CA GLN A 116 2.90 -10.53 -5.42
C GLN A 116 2.04 -10.23 -4.18
N PRO A 117 1.37 -11.20 -3.58
CA PRO A 117 0.53 -10.98 -2.40
C PRO A 117 1.27 -10.39 -1.20
N SER A 118 2.57 -10.68 -1.03
CA SER A 118 3.39 -10.12 0.05
C SER A 118 3.53 -8.59 -0.04
N GLU A 119 3.44 -7.98 -1.23
CA GLU A 119 3.44 -6.52 -1.38
C GLU A 119 2.18 -5.88 -0.76
N LEU A 120 1.03 -6.55 -0.88
CA LEU A 120 -0.20 -6.08 -0.24
C LEU A 120 -0.11 -6.12 1.29
N MET A 121 0.61 -7.10 1.85
CA MET A 121 0.76 -7.21 3.31
C MET A 121 1.45 -5.98 3.90
N LYS A 122 2.36 -5.35 3.18
CA LYS A 122 3.01 -4.11 3.63
C LYS A 122 2.01 -2.99 3.91
N ILE A 123 0.88 -3.00 3.20
CA ILE A 123 -0.21 -2.02 3.36
C ILE A 123 -1.24 -2.52 4.38
N PHE A 124 -1.65 -3.78 4.30
CA PHE A 124 -2.78 -4.26 5.08
C PHE A 124 -2.41 -4.64 6.53
N VAL A 125 -1.14 -4.95 6.84
CA VAL A 125 -0.71 -5.14 8.24
C VAL A 125 -0.81 -3.83 9.04
N PRO A 126 -0.22 -2.70 8.61
CA PRO A 126 -0.40 -1.43 9.31
C PRO A 126 -1.87 -0.99 9.39
N LEU A 127 -2.64 -1.20 8.32
CA LEU A 127 -4.06 -0.84 8.29
C LEU A 127 -4.87 -1.69 9.28
N MET A 128 -4.59 -3.00 9.38
CA MET A 128 -5.21 -3.89 10.36
C MET A 128 -4.86 -3.50 11.79
N LEU A 129 -3.59 -3.16 12.07
CA LEU A 129 -3.17 -2.69 13.38
C LEU A 129 -3.83 -1.36 13.76
N ALA A 130 -3.92 -0.41 12.83
CA ALA A 130 -4.60 0.85 13.04
C ALA A 130 -6.09 0.63 13.35
N SER A 131 -6.76 -0.26 12.60
CA SER A 131 -8.14 -0.65 12.86
C SER A 131 -8.29 -1.33 14.23
N TYR A 132 -7.37 -2.22 14.60
CA TYR A 132 -7.41 -2.95 15.87
C TYR A 132 -7.25 -2.02 17.07
N TYR A 133 -6.34 -1.01 17.01
CA TYR A 133 -6.09 -0.09 18.11
C TYR A 133 -7.07 1.08 18.19
N SER A 134 -7.81 1.37 17.15
CA SER A 134 -8.69 2.56 17.09
C SER A 134 -9.74 2.62 18.22
N ASP A 135 -10.19 1.47 18.74
CA ASP A 135 -11.17 1.38 19.84
C ASP A 135 -10.55 0.99 21.17
N LYS A 136 -9.22 0.95 21.28
CA LYS A 136 -8.56 0.53 22.51
C LYS A 136 -8.14 1.72 23.35
N PRO A 137 -8.28 1.63 24.69
CA PRO A 137 -7.81 2.69 25.58
C PRO A 137 -6.27 2.79 25.55
N LEU A 138 -5.77 4.01 25.73
CA LEU A 138 -4.34 4.26 25.90
C LEU A 138 -4.01 4.51 27.39
N PRO A 139 -2.92 3.91 27.90
CA PRO A 139 -1.98 2.97 27.27
C PRO A 139 -2.59 1.57 27.09
N PRO A 140 -2.19 0.84 26.02
CA PRO A 140 -2.75 -0.47 25.72
C PRO A 140 -2.32 -1.51 26.77
N ASN A 141 -3.23 -2.39 27.15
CA ASN A 141 -2.93 -3.54 28.00
C ASN A 141 -2.01 -4.52 27.27
N ILE A 142 -1.24 -5.30 28.05
CA ILE A 142 -0.32 -6.34 27.54
C ILE A 142 -1.05 -7.32 26.61
N SER A 143 -2.30 -7.66 26.90
CA SER A 143 -3.11 -8.53 26.05
C SER A 143 -3.31 -7.98 24.66
N TYR A 144 -3.51 -6.65 24.51
CA TYR A 144 -3.66 -6.01 23.19
C TYR A 144 -2.36 -6.01 22.40
N ILE A 145 -1.23 -5.83 23.10
CA ILE A 145 0.10 -5.91 22.50
C ILE A 145 0.38 -7.33 21.99
N PHE A 146 0.02 -8.34 22.77
CA PHE A 146 0.18 -9.75 22.37
C PHE A 146 -0.60 -10.09 21.10
N VAL A 147 -1.87 -9.66 21.00
CA VAL A 147 -2.67 -9.84 19.78
C VAL A 147 -2.06 -9.11 18.59
N ALA A 148 -1.58 -7.87 18.78
CA ALA A 148 -0.91 -7.12 17.71
C ALA A 148 0.36 -7.83 17.21
N ILE A 149 1.15 -8.42 18.10
CA ILE A 149 2.33 -9.23 17.75
C ILE A 149 1.91 -10.43 16.89
N ILE A 150 0.84 -11.14 17.25
CA ILE A 150 0.33 -12.27 16.47
C ILE A 150 -0.09 -11.80 15.07
N LEU A 151 -0.81 -10.67 14.96
CA LEU A 151 -1.24 -10.11 13.68
C LEU A 151 -0.06 -9.74 12.77
N VAL A 152 1.09 -9.36 13.34
CA VAL A 152 2.30 -9.09 12.56
C VAL A 152 3.05 -10.37 12.23
N LEU A 153 3.22 -11.27 13.21
CA LEU A 153 4.03 -12.48 13.03
C LEU A 153 3.41 -13.48 12.04
N LEU A 154 2.07 -13.57 11.99
CA LEU A 154 1.38 -14.51 11.11
C LEU A 154 1.76 -14.33 9.63
N PRO A 155 1.65 -13.15 9.02
CA PRO A 155 2.10 -12.95 7.65
C PRO A 155 3.63 -13.07 7.50
N VAL A 156 4.41 -12.64 8.50
CA VAL A 156 5.88 -12.75 8.45
C VAL A 156 6.30 -14.21 8.32
N VAL A 157 5.74 -15.12 9.14
CA VAL A 157 6.05 -16.55 9.06
C VAL A 157 5.64 -17.15 7.72
N LEU A 158 4.50 -16.75 7.16
CA LEU A 158 4.06 -17.22 5.85
C LEU A 158 4.99 -16.74 4.73
N ILE A 159 5.43 -15.49 4.78
CA ILE A 159 6.37 -14.91 3.80
C ILE A 159 7.74 -15.58 3.91
N MET A 160 8.24 -15.82 5.13
CA MET A 160 9.53 -16.51 5.34
C MET A 160 9.54 -17.96 4.84
N LYS A 161 8.37 -18.61 4.78
CA LYS A 161 8.25 -19.96 4.20
C LYS A 161 8.20 -19.95 2.66
N GLN A 162 7.97 -18.83 2.05
CA GLN A 162 8.08 -18.67 0.60
C GLN A 162 9.58 -18.69 0.25
N PRO A 163 10.01 -19.43 -0.78
CA PRO A 163 11.43 -19.60 -1.12
C PRO A 163 12.05 -18.30 -1.68
N ASP A 164 12.23 -17.32 -0.82
CA ASP A 164 12.73 -15.96 -1.15
C ASP A 164 14.06 -15.62 -0.49
N LEU A 165 14.61 -16.56 0.21
CA LEU A 165 15.91 -16.43 0.89
C LEU A 165 16.95 -17.28 0.21
#